data_f597a4f85a9ecaa0fae90607f9f5cd6e
#
_entry.id   f597a4f85a9ecaa0fae90607f9f5cd6e
#
_cell.length_a   1.000
_cell.length_b   1.000
_cell.length_c   1.000
_cell.angle_alpha   90.00
_cell.angle_beta   90.00
_cell.angle_gamma   90.00
#
_symmetry.space_group_name_H-M   'P 1'
#
loop_
_entity.id
_entity.type
_entity.pdbx_description
1 polymer ?
#
loop_
_entity_poly.entity_id
_entity_poly.type
_entity_poly.pdbx_seq_one_letter_code
_entity_poly.pdbx_strand_id
1 'polypeptide(L)'
;MGWLPYFFCLLLTVIVFRGHGRVWTTVEGKTQDGELFEVAGDEVGIRIKGREYRFLINRFIPSDRRYISEWSKVVRCHRCSKQLGSSPFKEAGSYKFHQSCFKCLVCNQEFKGGEKLKRDEWGGMVHAEHFHKAQMCDTCSRILSTTNLTNKQILKDGRMTCLSCSADGVFEVKRMEEVRKRVWPTLSTLGIPAPVGDVIIRVVGKDVIQKHAKKINARGNLRGLTLTTYKIISDGKFSRTTFDHEIFILYGMPHIECASVLAHEYAHIWLNEQFIDDIPPVIEGFCNLVSEATLVKEKGKLASIIRKNMKQSDNPVYGAGYRRMKQRLSVLGWPTLLAEMKQKSKPPTLR
;
A
#
# COMPACT_ATOMS: atom_id res chain seq x y z
N MET A 1 -4.17 8.92 -79.78
CA MET A 1 -3.14 9.28 -78.86
C MET A 1 -3.83 9.96 -77.65
N GLY A 2 -4.16 9.20 -76.65
CA GLY A 2 -4.83 9.70 -75.43
C GLY A 2 -3.94 9.42 -74.23
N TRP A 3 -3.58 10.45 -73.56
CA TRP A 3 -2.79 10.40 -72.32
C TRP A 3 -3.78 10.28 -71.16
N LEU A 4 -3.69 9.18 -70.39
CA LEU A 4 -4.33 9.03 -69.04
C LEU A 4 -3.39 9.59 -67.99
N PRO A 5 -3.83 10.41 -67.03
CA PRO A 5 -3.06 10.78 -65.88
C PRO A 5 -3.21 9.71 -64.81
N TYR A 6 -2.09 9.19 -64.31
CA TYR A 6 -2.00 8.34 -63.12
C TYR A 6 -2.35 9.17 -61.88
N PHE A 7 -3.50 8.88 -61.27
CA PHE A 7 -3.82 9.32 -59.90
C PHE A 7 -3.07 8.44 -58.90
N PHE A 8 -2.03 8.98 -58.29
CA PHE A 8 -1.39 8.40 -57.13
C PHE A 8 -2.29 8.63 -55.91
N CYS A 9 -3.09 7.61 -55.55
CA CYS A 9 -3.85 7.61 -54.30
C CYS A 9 -2.91 7.37 -53.15
N LEU A 10 -2.46 8.41 -52.44
CA LEU A 10 -1.76 8.32 -51.18
C LEU A 10 -2.76 7.79 -50.15
N LEU A 11 -2.72 6.50 -49.91
CA LEU A 11 -3.35 5.86 -48.74
C LEU A 11 -2.69 6.37 -47.46
N LEU A 12 -3.21 7.44 -46.90
CA LEU A 12 -2.96 7.82 -45.53
C LEU A 12 -3.52 6.73 -44.64
N THR A 13 -2.68 5.75 -44.27
CA THR A 13 -2.97 4.81 -43.19
C THR A 13 -3.03 5.62 -41.90
N VAL A 14 -4.25 6.02 -41.53
CA VAL A 14 -4.57 6.47 -40.19
C VAL A 14 -4.35 5.28 -39.27
N ILE A 15 -3.18 5.22 -38.63
CA ILE A 15 -2.92 4.27 -37.57
C ILE A 15 -3.80 4.68 -36.40
N VAL A 16 -5.02 4.16 -36.41
CA VAL A 16 -5.89 4.19 -35.24
C VAL A 16 -5.22 3.30 -34.19
N PHE A 17 -4.51 3.89 -33.26
CA PHE A 17 -4.07 3.21 -32.04
C PHE A 17 -5.34 2.82 -31.26
N ARG A 18 -5.95 1.71 -31.63
CA ARG A 18 -6.83 0.96 -30.73
C ARG A 18 -5.91 0.53 -29.59
N GLY A 19 -6.30 0.76 -28.35
CA GLY A 19 -5.58 0.33 -27.16
C GLY A 19 -5.46 -1.20 -27.13
N HIS A 20 -4.47 -1.71 -27.86
CA HIS A 20 -4.10 -3.11 -27.85
C HIS A 20 -3.05 -3.25 -26.76
N GLY A 21 -3.24 -4.21 -25.86
CA GLY A 21 -2.25 -4.56 -24.87
C GLY A 21 -0.91 -4.81 -25.56
N ARG A 22 0.17 -4.34 -24.94
CA ARG A 22 1.55 -4.62 -25.35
C ARG A 22 2.03 -5.85 -24.62
N VAL A 23 2.82 -6.69 -25.26
CA VAL A 23 3.60 -7.73 -24.58
C VAL A 23 4.75 -7.05 -23.83
N TRP A 24 4.76 -7.18 -22.52
CA TRP A 24 5.80 -6.70 -21.61
C TRP A 24 6.75 -7.84 -21.29
N THR A 25 8.05 -7.57 -21.32
CA THR A 25 9.07 -8.58 -21.06
C THR A 25 9.94 -8.16 -19.88
N THR A 26 10.06 -9.02 -18.87
CA THR A 26 10.97 -8.77 -17.75
C THR A 26 12.40 -9.15 -18.10
N VAL A 27 13.37 -8.67 -17.31
CA VAL A 27 14.78 -9.02 -17.47
C VAL A 27 15.04 -10.53 -17.25
N GLU A 28 14.14 -11.23 -16.56
CA GLU A 28 14.16 -12.69 -16.40
C GLU A 28 13.50 -13.43 -17.58
N GLY A 29 13.12 -12.72 -18.65
CA GLY A 29 12.50 -13.31 -19.85
C GLY A 29 11.01 -13.67 -19.72
N LYS A 30 10.34 -13.33 -18.62
CA LYS A 30 8.89 -13.54 -18.47
C LYS A 30 8.12 -12.52 -19.28
N THR A 31 7.11 -12.98 -20.00
CA THR A 31 6.25 -12.13 -20.84
C THR A 31 4.83 -12.05 -20.32
N GLN A 32 4.18 -10.91 -20.51
CA GLN A 32 2.78 -10.70 -20.14
C GLN A 32 2.14 -9.61 -20.99
N ASP A 33 0.94 -9.88 -21.54
CA ASP A 33 0.13 -8.86 -22.20
C ASP A 33 -0.49 -7.91 -21.20
N GLY A 34 -0.42 -6.60 -21.48
CA GLY A 34 -1.03 -5.60 -20.63
C GLY A 34 -1.01 -4.20 -21.25
N GLU A 35 -1.90 -3.33 -20.77
CA GLU A 35 -2.02 -1.93 -21.16
C GLU A 35 -1.34 -1.04 -20.12
N LEU A 36 -0.39 -0.19 -20.55
CA LEU A 36 0.24 0.82 -19.71
C LEU A 36 -0.76 1.94 -19.43
N PHE A 37 -1.06 2.21 -18.16
CA PHE A 37 -2.00 3.26 -17.80
C PHE A 37 -1.40 4.37 -16.92
N GLU A 38 -0.26 4.14 -16.28
CA GLU A 38 0.39 5.13 -15.41
C GLU A 38 1.91 4.91 -15.37
N VAL A 39 2.64 6.02 -15.26
CA VAL A 39 4.07 6.03 -14.92
C VAL A 39 4.22 7.00 -13.75
N ALA A 40 4.77 6.55 -12.62
CA ALA A 40 4.92 7.32 -11.40
C ALA A 40 6.29 7.06 -10.77
N GLY A 41 7.22 7.99 -10.97
CA GLY A 41 8.61 7.83 -10.52
C GLY A 41 9.28 6.66 -11.23
N ASP A 42 9.73 5.67 -10.47
CA ASP A 42 10.35 4.44 -10.95
C ASP A 42 9.38 3.25 -11.06
N GLU A 43 8.08 3.49 -10.89
CA GLU A 43 7.02 2.50 -11.06
C GLU A 43 6.18 2.75 -12.31
N VAL A 44 5.67 1.67 -12.84
CA VAL A 44 4.76 1.64 -13.97
C VAL A 44 3.49 0.85 -13.61
N GLY A 45 2.32 1.43 -13.92
CA GLY A 45 1.02 0.77 -13.79
C GLY A 45 0.62 0.10 -15.10
N ILE A 46 0.46 -1.22 -15.09
CA ILE A 46 0.06 -2.03 -16.24
C ILE A 46 -1.25 -2.74 -15.91
N ARG A 47 -2.25 -2.59 -16.76
CA ARG A 47 -3.53 -3.31 -16.66
C ARG A 47 -3.44 -4.63 -17.42
N ILE A 48 -3.55 -5.74 -16.71
CA ILE A 48 -3.47 -7.12 -17.24
C ILE A 48 -4.83 -7.78 -17.04
N LYS A 49 -5.49 -8.18 -18.12
CA LYS A 49 -6.84 -8.80 -18.08
C LYS A 49 -7.84 -7.98 -17.23
N GLY A 50 -7.80 -6.67 -17.36
CA GLY A 50 -8.67 -5.74 -16.64
C GLY A 50 -8.26 -5.43 -15.19
N ARG A 51 -7.23 -6.06 -14.65
CA ARG A 51 -6.68 -5.80 -13.31
C ARG A 51 -5.44 -4.92 -13.40
N GLU A 52 -5.28 -4.00 -12.45
CA GLU A 52 -4.17 -3.05 -12.39
C GLU A 52 -3.04 -3.60 -11.53
N TYR A 53 -1.84 -3.63 -12.08
CA TYR A 53 -0.62 -4.05 -11.40
C TYR A 53 0.41 -2.93 -11.45
N ARG A 54 1.30 -2.89 -10.46
CA ARG A 54 2.44 -1.97 -10.41
C ARG A 54 3.74 -2.75 -10.42
N PHE A 55 4.67 -2.26 -11.23
CA PHE A 55 5.98 -2.88 -11.39
C PHE A 55 7.05 -1.79 -11.34
N LEU A 56 8.22 -2.11 -10.82
CA LEU A 56 9.39 -1.27 -10.96
C LEU A 56 9.83 -1.27 -12.44
N ILE A 57 10.14 -0.10 -12.98
CA ILE A 57 10.54 0.07 -14.39
C ILE A 57 11.82 -0.74 -14.72
N ASN A 58 12.75 -0.87 -13.76
CA ASN A 58 13.98 -1.63 -13.94
C ASN A 58 13.77 -3.15 -14.11
N ARG A 59 12.59 -3.67 -13.81
CA ARG A 59 12.23 -5.08 -14.05
C ARG A 59 12.03 -5.43 -15.52
N PHE A 60 11.89 -4.42 -16.39
CA PHE A 60 11.63 -4.63 -17.82
C PHE A 60 12.91 -4.53 -18.65
N ILE A 61 12.91 -5.20 -19.80
CA ILE A 61 14.00 -5.13 -20.77
C ILE A 61 14.19 -3.70 -21.31
N PRO A 62 15.36 -3.35 -21.88
CA PRO A 62 15.65 -1.99 -22.33
C PRO A 62 14.63 -1.42 -23.34
N SER A 63 14.11 -2.23 -24.24
CA SER A 63 13.09 -1.80 -25.22
C SER A 63 11.78 -1.38 -24.55
N ASP A 64 11.33 -2.08 -23.52
CA ASP A 64 10.14 -1.76 -22.77
C ASP A 64 10.34 -0.53 -21.89
N ARG A 65 11.51 -0.39 -21.27
CA ARG A 65 11.87 0.83 -20.52
C ARG A 65 11.88 2.06 -21.42
N ARG A 66 12.38 1.95 -22.67
CA ARG A 66 12.32 3.04 -23.65
C ARG A 66 10.87 3.40 -23.98
N TYR A 67 10.02 2.40 -24.24
CA TYR A 67 8.59 2.64 -24.46
C TYR A 67 7.91 3.35 -23.29
N ILE A 68 8.18 2.93 -22.05
CA ILE A 68 7.66 3.58 -20.84
C ILE A 68 8.10 5.06 -20.79
N SER A 69 9.38 5.33 -21.09
CA SER A 69 9.91 6.70 -21.13
C SER A 69 9.21 7.56 -22.18
N GLU A 70 9.02 7.05 -23.41
CA GLU A 70 8.29 7.79 -24.47
C GLU A 70 6.82 7.99 -24.10
N TRP A 71 6.19 6.98 -23.50
CA TRP A 71 4.80 7.06 -23.08
C TRP A 71 4.62 8.13 -21.99
N SER A 72 5.57 8.31 -21.08
CA SER A 72 5.51 9.30 -20.00
C SER A 72 5.62 10.74 -20.47
N LYS A 73 6.20 10.99 -21.65
CA LYS A 73 6.30 12.34 -22.26
C LYS A 73 4.94 12.83 -22.77
N VAL A 74 3.98 11.95 -22.99
CA VAL A 74 2.68 12.29 -23.55
C VAL A 74 1.70 12.68 -22.43
N VAL A 75 1.11 13.85 -22.53
CA VAL A 75 0.10 14.33 -21.58
C VAL A 75 -1.18 13.51 -21.71
N ARG A 76 -1.63 12.89 -20.62
CA ARG A 76 -2.78 11.98 -20.62
C ARG A 76 -3.84 12.41 -19.62
N CYS A 77 -5.07 12.02 -19.92
CA CYS A 77 -6.19 12.20 -19.02
C CYS A 77 -6.02 11.31 -17.79
N HIS A 78 -6.03 11.90 -16.62
CA HIS A 78 -5.87 11.17 -15.36
C HIS A 78 -6.99 10.14 -15.09
N ARG A 79 -8.19 10.35 -15.64
CA ARG A 79 -9.33 9.46 -15.43
C ARG A 79 -9.35 8.24 -16.37
N CYS A 80 -9.08 8.44 -17.66
CA CYS A 80 -9.20 7.39 -18.67
C CYS A 80 -7.87 6.93 -19.27
N SER A 81 -6.75 7.55 -18.86
CA SER A 81 -5.39 7.29 -19.34
C SER A 81 -5.14 7.51 -20.83
N LYS A 82 -6.15 7.92 -21.61
CA LYS A 82 -6.02 8.26 -23.02
C LYS A 82 -5.29 9.60 -23.16
N GLN A 83 -4.58 9.76 -24.27
CA GLN A 83 -3.91 11.02 -24.61
C GLN A 83 -4.90 12.17 -24.68
N LEU A 84 -4.54 13.35 -24.16
CA LEU A 84 -5.38 14.54 -24.22
C LEU A 84 -5.44 15.17 -25.61
N GLY A 85 -4.37 15.00 -26.40
CA GLY A 85 -4.27 15.57 -27.74
C GLY A 85 -4.27 17.10 -27.73
N SER A 86 -4.76 17.69 -28.83
CA SER A 86 -4.97 19.14 -28.99
C SER A 86 -6.33 19.64 -28.49
N SER A 87 -7.21 18.74 -28.02
CA SER A 87 -8.53 19.12 -27.54
C SER A 87 -8.44 19.86 -26.20
N PRO A 88 -9.35 20.80 -25.88
CA PRO A 88 -9.42 21.47 -24.61
C PRO A 88 -9.53 20.46 -23.47
N PHE A 89 -8.78 20.69 -22.41
CA PHE A 89 -8.78 19.85 -21.22
C PHE A 89 -9.01 20.67 -19.96
N LYS A 90 -9.40 20.01 -18.88
CA LYS A 90 -9.57 20.60 -17.54
C LYS A 90 -8.39 20.23 -16.66
N GLU A 91 -7.99 21.15 -15.78
CA GLU A 91 -6.93 20.93 -14.80
C GLU A 91 -7.47 21.01 -13.38
N ALA A 92 -6.95 20.15 -12.50
CA ALA A 92 -7.20 20.19 -11.07
C ALA A 92 -5.90 19.87 -10.31
N GLY A 93 -5.19 20.90 -9.90
CA GLY A 93 -3.82 20.80 -9.41
C GLY A 93 -2.90 20.24 -10.51
N SER A 94 -2.14 19.19 -10.21
CA SER A 94 -1.24 18.53 -11.18
C SER A 94 -1.95 17.57 -12.17
N TYR A 95 -3.26 17.35 -12.02
CA TYR A 95 -4.00 16.38 -12.82
C TYR A 95 -4.73 17.04 -13.97
N LYS A 96 -4.66 16.41 -15.17
CA LYS A 96 -5.31 16.86 -16.40
C LYS A 96 -6.37 15.86 -16.85
N PHE A 97 -7.48 16.35 -17.38
CA PHE A 97 -8.65 15.55 -17.73
C PHE A 97 -9.24 16.00 -19.07
N HIS A 98 -9.72 15.07 -19.89
CA HIS A 98 -10.65 15.45 -20.94
C HIS A 98 -11.84 16.16 -20.31
N GLN A 99 -12.45 17.07 -21.02
CA GLN A 99 -13.64 17.78 -20.55
C GLN A 99 -14.74 16.80 -20.13
N SER A 100 -15.02 15.79 -20.94
CA SER A 100 -16.00 14.74 -20.66
C SER A 100 -15.61 13.80 -19.50
N CYS A 101 -14.34 13.77 -19.10
CA CYS A 101 -13.83 12.98 -17.97
C CYS A 101 -13.81 13.77 -16.65
N PHE A 102 -13.97 15.09 -16.70
CA PHE A 102 -13.97 15.97 -15.54
C PHE A 102 -15.33 15.98 -14.85
N LYS A 103 -15.64 14.88 -14.15
CA LYS A 103 -16.94 14.59 -13.53
C LYS A 103 -16.79 14.06 -12.11
N CYS A 104 -17.80 14.31 -11.30
CA CYS A 104 -17.91 13.76 -9.96
C CYS A 104 -17.94 12.22 -9.96
N LEU A 105 -17.12 11.57 -9.14
CA LEU A 105 -17.10 10.10 -9.02
C LEU A 105 -18.34 9.51 -8.33
N VAL A 106 -19.12 10.35 -7.63
CA VAL A 106 -20.34 9.92 -6.92
C VAL A 106 -21.56 10.05 -7.81
N CYS A 107 -21.83 11.25 -8.36
CA CYS A 107 -23.05 11.50 -9.14
C CYS A 107 -22.84 11.47 -10.66
N ASN A 108 -21.60 11.36 -11.13
CA ASN A 108 -21.19 11.37 -12.55
C ASN A 108 -21.57 12.63 -13.34
N GLN A 109 -21.99 13.71 -12.65
CA GLN A 109 -22.24 15.01 -13.27
C GLN A 109 -20.93 15.77 -13.48
N GLU A 110 -20.90 16.62 -14.52
CA GLU A 110 -19.78 17.52 -14.78
C GLU A 110 -19.69 18.59 -13.68
N PHE A 111 -18.44 18.99 -13.37
CA PHE A 111 -18.22 20.09 -12.46
C PHE A 111 -18.46 21.42 -13.17
N LYS A 112 -19.29 22.28 -12.57
CA LYS A 112 -19.56 23.64 -13.03
C LYS A 112 -18.58 24.63 -12.42
N GLY A 113 -18.47 25.81 -13.05
CA GLY A 113 -17.66 26.89 -12.51
C GLY A 113 -18.14 27.33 -11.12
N GLY A 114 -17.21 27.59 -10.19
CA GLY A 114 -17.51 28.03 -8.82
C GLY A 114 -17.89 26.93 -7.82
N GLU A 115 -18.06 25.68 -8.24
CA GLU A 115 -18.37 24.58 -7.33
C GLU A 115 -17.15 24.20 -6.46
N LYS A 116 -17.42 23.91 -5.17
CA LYS A 116 -16.40 23.41 -4.24
C LYS A 116 -16.19 21.91 -4.50
N LEU A 117 -14.92 21.53 -4.73
CA LEU A 117 -14.51 20.17 -5.00
C LEU A 117 -13.64 19.60 -3.87
N LYS A 118 -13.77 18.31 -3.62
CA LYS A 118 -12.84 17.54 -2.80
C LYS A 118 -12.15 16.47 -3.65
N ARG A 119 -10.89 16.21 -3.32
CA ARG A 119 -10.03 15.29 -4.06
C ARG A 119 -9.32 14.35 -3.09
N ASP A 120 -9.17 13.07 -3.49
CA ASP A 120 -8.30 12.14 -2.80
C ASP A 120 -6.83 12.30 -3.24
N GLU A 121 -5.94 11.56 -2.59
CA GLU A 121 -4.49 11.55 -2.92
C GLU A 121 -4.19 10.96 -4.30
N TRP A 122 -5.15 10.28 -4.92
CA TRP A 122 -5.03 9.63 -6.22
C TRP A 122 -5.58 10.48 -7.38
N GLY A 123 -6.10 11.66 -7.07
CA GLY A 123 -6.70 12.56 -8.06
C GLY A 123 -8.17 12.28 -8.37
N GLY A 124 -8.79 11.35 -7.64
CA GLY A 124 -10.24 11.17 -7.69
C GLY A 124 -10.97 12.37 -7.13
N MET A 125 -12.01 12.87 -7.83
CA MET A 125 -12.70 14.11 -7.46
C MET A 125 -14.20 13.93 -7.31
N VAL A 126 -14.77 14.67 -6.37
CA VAL A 126 -16.21 14.72 -6.09
C VAL A 126 -16.62 16.16 -5.75
N HIS A 127 -17.90 16.50 -5.91
CA HIS A 127 -18.45 17.71 -5.30
C HIS A 127 -18.24 17.64 -3.78
N ALA A 128 -17.98 18.76 -3.13
CA ALA A 128 -17.66 18.79 -1.71
C ALA A 128 -18.74 18.16 -0.83
N GLU A 129 -20.01 18.36 -1.20
CA GLU A 129 -21.19 17.78 -0.53
C GLU A 129 -21.32 16.27 -0.71
N HIS A 130 -20.72 15.69 -1.76
CA HIS A 130 -20.73 14.26 -2.01
C HIS A 130 -19.59 13.52 -1.32
N PHE A 131 -18.63 14.21 -0.73
CA PHE A 131 -17.43 13.58 -0.16
C PHE A 131 -17.77 12.59 0.98
N HIS A 132 -18.74 12.94 1.82
CA HIS A 132 -19.18 12.07 2.92
C HIS A 132 -19.97 10.83 2.45
N LYS A 133 -20.51 10.87 1.21
CA LYS A 133 -21.20 9.76 0.55
C LYS A 133 -20.27 8.91 -0.33
N ALA A 134 -19.05 9.38 -0.52
CA ALA A 134 -18.08 8.70 -1.39
C ALA A 134 -17.63 7.38 -0.77
N GLN A 135 -17.72 6.30 -1.53
CA GLN A 135 -17.11 5.03 -1.15
C GLN A 135 -15.60 5.14 -1.33
N MET A 136 -14.85 4.68 -0.34
CA MET A 136 -13.39 4.70 -0.35
C MET A 136 -12.82 3.29 -0.37
N CYS A 137 -11.66 3.13 -1.00
CA CYS A 137 -10.87 1.92 -0.87
C CYS A 137 -10.38 1.78 0.57
N ASP A 138 -10.69 0.67 1.22
CA ASP A 138 -10.32 0.39 2.62
C ASP A 138 -8.80 0.38 2.87
N THR A 139 -8.02 0.19 1.81
CA THR A 139 -6.56 0.16 1.86
C THR A 139 -5.94 1.54 1.60
N CYS A 140 -6.16 2.09 0.40
CA CYS A 140 -5.44 3.27 -0.08
C CYS A 140 -6.26 4.56 -0.04
N SER A 141 -7.47 4.52 0.49
CA SER A 141 -8.40 5.65 0.58
C SER A 141 -8.72 6.33 -0.77
N ARG A 142 -8.54 5.63 -1.88
CA ARG A 142 -8.96 6.10 -3.20
C ARG A 142 -10.47 6.17 -3.25
N ILE A 143 -11.03 7.26 -3.77
CA ILE A 143 -12.47 7.38 -4.03
C ILE A 143 -12.86 6.35 -5.11
N LEU A 144 -13.82 5.51 -4.79
CA LEU A 144 -14.40 4.52 -5.70
C LEU A 144 -15.62 5.11 -6.40
N SER A 145 -15.72 4.91 -7.72
CA SER A 145 -16.90 5.36 -8.45
C SER A 145 -18.13 4.55 -8.03
N THR A 146 -19.23 5.23 -7.79
CA THR A 146 -20.52 4.58 -7.50
C THR A 146 -21.19 4.09 -8.78
N THR A 147 -20.89 4.69 -9.92
CA THR A 147 -21.49 4.37 -11.22
C THR A 147 -20.70 3.33 -12.01
N ASN A 148 -19.41 3.15 -11.71
CA ASN A 148 -18.58 2.14 -12.36
C ASN A 148 -18.27 1.01 -11.36
N LEU A 149 -19.09 -0.03 -11.36
CA LEU A 149 -18.96 -1.19 -10.48
C LEU A 149 -17.73 -2.05 -10.80
N THR A 150 -17.14 -1.90 -11.98
CA THR A 150 -15.96 -2.69 -12.41
C THR A 150 -14.65 -2.19 -11.82
N ASN A 151 -14.62 -1.01 -11.17
CA ASN A 151 -13.41 -0.43 -10.61
C ASN A 151 -13.17 -0.75 -9.12
N LYS A 152 -14.02 -1.58 -8.52
CA LYS A 152 -13.94 -2.00 -7.11
C LYS A 152 -14.20 -3.48 -6.95
N GLN A 153 -13.66 -4.04 -5.87
CA GLN A 153 -13.94 -5.39 -5.40
C GLN A 153 -14.44 -5.33 -3.97
N ILE A 154 -15.49 -6.09 -3.68
CA ILE A 154 -16.00 -6.29 -2.33
C ILE A 154 -15.40 -7.58 -1.81
N LEU A 155 -14.71 -7.51 -0.70
CA LEU A 155 -14.12 -8.66 -0.02
C LEU A 155 -15.17 -9.40 0.80
N LYS A 156 -14.89 -10.66 1.18
CA LYS A 156 -15.84 -11.51 1.94
C LYS A 156 -16.27 -10.91 3.29
N ASP A 157 -15.43 -10.06 3.88
CA ASP A 157 -15.70 -9.34 5.13
C ASP A 157 -16.36 -7.96 4.94
N GLY A 158 -16.85 -7.68 3.73
CA GLY A 158 -17.57 -6.46 3.38
C GLY A 158 -16.68 -5.25 3.04
N ARG A 159 -15.36 -5.35 3.21
CA ARG A 159 -14.45 -4.27 2.82
C ARG A 159 -14.45 -4.07 1.31
N MET A 160 -14.36 -2.81 0.88
CA MET A 160 -14.23 -2.45 -0.53
C MET A 160 -12.79 -2.07 -0.85
N THR A 161 -12.26 -2.61 -1.94
CA THR A 161 -10.92 -2.29 -2.44
C THR A 161 -10.98 -1.81 -3.89
N CYS A 162 -10.08 -0.91 -4.27
CA CYS A 162 -9.89 -0.58 -5.68
C CYS A 162 -9.18 -1.74 -6.39
N LEU A 163 -9.25 -1.77 -7.74
CA LEU A 163 -8.64 -2.84 -8.52
C LEU A 163 -7.13 -2.98 -8.29
N SER A 164 -6.40 -1.88 -8.16
CA SER A 164 -4.95 -1.91 -7.87
C SER A 164 -4.66 -2.62 -6.56
N CYS A 165 -5.36 -2.23 -5.47
CA CYS A 165 -5.15 -2.84 -4.16
C CYS A 165 -5.57 -4.31 -4.15
N SER A 166 -6.69 -4.64 -4.82
CA SER A 166 -7.15 -6.02 -4.94
C SER A 166 -6.21 -6.91 -5.75
N ALA A 167 -5.65 -6.39 -6.85
CA ALA A 167 -4.74 -7.14 -7.70
C ALA A 167 -3.43 -7.50 -7.00
N ASP A 168 -2.92 -6.61 -6.15
CA ASP A 168 -1.72 -6.80 -5.33
C ASP A 168 -2.03 -7.41 -3.94
N GLY A 169 -3.29 -7.74 -3.69
CA GLY A 169 -3.76 -8.25 -2.40
C GLY A 169 -3.14 -9.58 -1.98
N VAL A 170 -2.78 -9.67 -0.71
CA VAL A 170 -2.32 -10.90 -0.08
C VAL A 170 -3.52 -11.61 0.53
N PHE A 171 -3.87 -12.77 -0.02
CA PHE A 171 -5.03 -13.57 0.40
C PHE A 171 -4.65 -14.90 1.06
N GLU A 172 -3.39 -15.31 0.92
CA GLU A 172 -2.91 -16.62 1.34
C GLU A 172 -1.59 -16.51 2.12
N VAL A 173 -1.39 -17.43 3.04
CA VAL A 173 -0.16 -17.51 3.86
C VAL A 173 1.10 -17.66 3.00
N LYS A 174 1.04 -18.40 1.89
CA LYS A 174 2.18 -18.56 0.97
C LYS A 174 2.70 -17.22 0.47
N ARG A 175 1.82 -16.28 0.10
CA ARG A 175 2.22 -14.92 -0.31
C ARG A 175 2.72 -14.09 0.87
N MET A 176 2.25 -14.35 2.07
CA MET A 176 2.74 -13.70 3.28
C MET A 176 4.20 -14.09 3.59
N GLU A 177 4.63 -15.31 3.26
CA GLU A 177 6.04 -15.71 3.37
C GLU A 177 6.95 -14.89 2.44
N GLU A 178 6.48 -14.51 1.26
CA GLU A 178 7.22 -13.61 0.36
C GLU A 178 7.34 -12.20 0.99
N VAL A 179 6.29 -11.72 1.64
CA VAL A 179 6.30 -10.46 2.40
C VAL A 179 7.30 -10.54 3.54
N ARG A 180 7.29 -11.62 4.32
CA ARG A 180 8.22 -11.86 5.44
C ARG A 180 9.68 -11.78 5.00
N LYS A 181 10.03 -12.42 3.89
CA LYS A 181 11.39 -12.38 3.31
C LYS A 181 11.83 -10.95 2.95
N ARG A 182 10.92 -10.06 2.60
CA ARG A 182 11.21 -8.64 2.29
C ARG A 182 11.36 -7.80 3.55
N VAL A 183 10.57 -8.07 4.59
CA VAL A 183 10.58 -7.32 5.85
C VAL A 183 11.85 -7.61 6.65
N TRP A 184 12.26 -8.86 6.71
CA TRP A 184 13.30 -9.34 7.57
C TRP A 184 14.66 -8.60 7.45
N PRO A 185 15.19 -8.34 6.25
CA PRO A 185 16.46 -7.60 6.11
C PRO A 185 16.37 -6.17 6.69
N THR A 186 15.19 -5.55 6.67
CA THR A 186 15.00 -4.23 7.28
C THR A 186 15.06 -4.35 8.80
N LEU A 187 14.32 -5.27 9.41
CA LEU A 187 14.34 -5.49 10.88
C LEU A 187 15.76 -5.75 11.38
N SER A 188 16.48 -6.64 10.71
CA SER A 188 17.88 -6.96 11.05
C SER A 188 18.78 -5.72 10.97
N THR A 189 18.61 -4.86 9.95
CA THR A 189 19.36 -3.60 9.82
C THR A 189 19.06 -2.62 10.95
N LEU A 190 17.85 -2.65 11.51
CA LEU A 190 17.49 -1.82 12.67
C LEU A 190 18.08 -2.36 13.99
N GLY A 191 18.60 -3.57 14.01
CA GLY A 191 19.08 -4.25 15.22
C GLY A 191 18.00 -5.03 15.96
N ILE A 192 16.85 -5.31 15.32
CA ILE A 192 15.80 -6.17 15.84
C ILE A 192 16.15 -7.62 15.44
N PRO A 193 16.46 -8.50 16.44
CA PRO A 193 16.87 -9.88 16.16
C PRO A 193 15.69 -10.74 15.70
N ALA A 194 16.01 -11.94 15.20
CA ALA A 194 15.00 -12.96 14.94
C ALA A 194 14.25 -13.31 16.23
N PRO A 195 12.94 -13.59 16.18
CA PRO A 195 12.21 -14.11 17.32
C PRO A 195 12.90 -15.33 17.92
N VAL A 196 12.89 -15.42 19.24
CA VAL A 196 13.41 -16.58 19.99
C VAL A 196 12.41 -17.74 19.90
N GLY A 197 11.12 -17.41 19.91
CA GLY A 197 10.03 -18.38 19.81
C GLY A 197 9.55 -18.65 18.39
N ASP A 198 8.71 -19.67 18.25
CA ASP A 198 8.02 -19.97 17.00
C ASP A 198 7.00 -18.89 16.67
N VAL A 199 6.92 -18.52 15.38
CA VAL A 199 5.99 -17.51 14.90
C VAL A 199 5.06 -18.12 13.86
N ILE A 200 3.78 -18.22 14.20
CA ILE A 200 2.73 -18.66 13.29
C ILE A 200 2.05 -17.41 12.72
N ILE A 201 2.05 -17.26 11.37
CA ILE A 201 1.38 -16.16 10.70
C ILE A 201 0.07 -16.68 10.08
N ARG A 202 -1.04 -15.99 10.37
CA ARG A 202 -2.37 -16.30 9.85
C ARG A 202 -2.90 -15.12 9.04
N VAL A 203 -3.36 -15.39 7.82
CA VAL A 203 -4.05 -14.42 6.96
C VAL A 203 -5.55 -14.64 7.14
N VAL A 204 -6.23 -13.66 7.75
CA VAL A 204 -7.59 -13.82 8.29
C VAL A 204 -8.51 -12.65 7.95
N GLY A 205 -9.82 -12.85 8.16
CA GLY A 205 -10.83 -11.81 8.01
C GLY A 205 -10.90 -10.87 9.22
N LYS A 206 -11.60 -9.76 9.03
CA LYS A 206 -11.80 -8.73 10.06
C LYS A 206 -12.45 -9.27 11.33
N ASP A 207 -13.40 -10.19 11.19
CA ASP A 207 -14.13 -10.84 12.28
C ASP A 207 -13.20 -11.63 13.21
N VAL A 208 -12.24 -12.36 12.62
CA VAL A 208 -11.25 -13.14 13.39
C VAL A 208 -10.33 -12.21 14.18
N ILE A 209 -9.78 -11.15 13.54
CA ILE A 209 -8.96 -10.16 14.24
C ILE A 209 -9.74 -9.53 15.39
N GLN A 210 -10.98 -9.10 15.18
CA GLN A 210 -11.81 -8.48 16.20
C GLN A 210 -12.13 -9.44 17.35
N LYS A 211 -12.34 -10.73 17.08
CA LYS A 211 -12.57 -11.75 18.11
C LYS A 211 -11.36 -11.87 19.04
N HIS A 212 -10.15 -11.89 18.49
CA HIS A 212 -8.90 -11.97 19.28
C HIS A 212 -8.60 -10.64 19.98
N ALA A 213 -8.80 -9.50 19.32
CA ALA A 213 -8.61 -8.17 19.89
C ALA A 213 -9.45 -7.94 21.15
N LYS A 214 -10.71 -8.40 21.16
CA LYS A 214 -11.59 -8.32 22.33
C LYS A 214 -11.01 -9.03 23.55
N LYS A 215 -10.31 -10.16 23.37
CA LYS A 215 -9.71 -10.94 24.48
C LYS A 215 -8.59 -10.19 25.19
N ILE A 216 -7.91 -9.29 24.50
CA ILE A 216 -6.79 -8.49 25.03
C ILE A 216 -7.16 -7.00 25.16
N ASN A 217 -8.45 -6.66 25.09
CA ASN A 217 -8.95 -5.29 25.16
C ASN A 217 -8.37 -4.33 24.11
N ALA A 218 -7.81 -4.84 23.00
CA ALA A 218 -7.37 -4.03 21.89
C ALA A 218 -8.59 -3.46 21.12
N ARG A 219 -8.52 -2.19 20.76
CA ARG A 219 -9.63 -1.47 20.10
C ARG A 219 -9.17 -0.82 18.80
N GLY A 220 -10.11 -0.63 17.89
CA GLY A 220 -9.86 0.08 16.64
C GLY A 220 -10.04 -0.80 15.40
N ASN A 221 -9.68 -0.23 14.26
CA ASN A 221 -9.73 -0.93 12.96
C ASN A 221 -8.38 -1.60 12.72
N LEU A 222 -8.13 -2.71 13.43
CA LEU A 222 -6.86 -3.41 13.39
C LEU A 222 -6.63 -4.08 12.03
N ARG A 223 -5.42 -3.97 11.53
CA ARG A 223 -4.94 -4.62 10.29
C ARG A 223 -4.02 -5.80 10.56
N GLY A 224 -3.46 -5.83 11.76
CA GLY A 224 -2.68 -6.91 12.32
C GLY A 224 -2.98 -7.06 13.80
N LEU A 225 -2.53 -8.16 14.38
CA LEU A 225 -2.59 -8.43 15.81
C LEU A 225 -1.57 -9.49 16.16
N THR A 226 -0.77 -9.25 17.20
CA THR A 226 0.18 -10.21 17.76
C THR A 226 -0.34 -10.74 19.09
N LEU A 227 -0.33 -12.06 19.24
CA LEU A 227 -0.51 -12.75 20.51
C LEU A 227 0.79 -13.45 20.86
N THR A 228 1.27 -13.23 22.08
CA THR A 228 2.45 -13.91 22.63
C THR A 228 2.04 -14.67 23.89
N THR A 229 2.38 -15.94 23.94
CA THR A 229 2.35 -16.74 25.17
C THR A 229 3.76 -17.11 25.55
N TYR A 230 4.04 -17.22 26.83
CA TYR A 230 5.33 -17.67 27.31
C TYR A 230 5.20 -18.65 28.46
N LYS A 231 6.21 -19.50 28.63
CA LYS A 231 6.35 -20.44 29.75
C LYS A 231 7.71 -20.25 30.35
N ILE A 232 7.77 -20.19 31.68
CA ILE A 232 9.01 -20.19 32.43
C ILE A 232 9.21 -21.59 33.01
N ILE A 233 10.29 -22.24 32.62
CA ILE A 233 10.69 -23.56 33.10
C ILE A 233 11.87 -23.34 34.02
N SER A 234 11.74 -23.76 35.27
CA SER A 234 12.83 -23.66 36.26
C SER A 234 13.09 -25.04 36.89
N ASP A 235 14.36 -25.39 37.05
CA ASP A 235 14.83 -26.59 37.77
C ASP A 235 15.43 -26.27 39.12
N GLY A 236 15.23 -25.04 39.61
CA GLY A 236 15.76 -24.53 40.87
C GLY A 236 17.17 -23.93 40.77
N LYS A 237 17.93 -24.24 39.72
CA LYS A 237 19.27 -23.65 39.45
C LYS A 237 19.25 -22.75 38.22
N PHE A 238 18.48 -23.11 37.21
CA PHE A 238 18.37 -22.38 35.95
C PHE A 238 16.91 -22.14 35.61
N SER A 239 16.62 -20.99 35.05
CA SER A 239 15.30 -20.70 34.47
C SER A 239 15.45 -20.40 33.00
N ARG A 240 14.55 -20.98 32.20
CA ARG A 240 14.45 -20.72 30.75
C ARG A 240 13.03 -20.27 30.41
N THR A 241 12.93 -19.20 29.67
CA THR A 241 11.65 -18.77 29.11
C THR A 241 11.53 -19.24 27.64
N THR A 242 10.41 -19.84 27.31
CA THR A 242 10.03 -20.16 25.91
C THR A 242 8.86 -19.31 25.52
N PHE A 243 8.81 -18.94 24.25
CA PHE A 243 7.76 -18.09 23.68
C PHE A 243 7.10 -18.79 22.51
N ASP A 244 5.80 -18.58 22.38
CA ASP A 244 5.00 -18.94 21.21
C ASP A 244 4.26 -17.69 20.72
N HIS A 245 4.35 -17.38 19.42
CA HIS A 245 3.76 -16.18 18.84
C HIS A 245 2.78 -16.53 17.74
N GLU A 246 1.64 -15.85 17.74
CA GLU A 246 0.70 -15.86 16.63
C GLU A 246 0.51 -14.42 16.10
N ILE A 247 0.75 -14.23 14.81
CA ILE A 247 0.48 -12.98 14.10
C ILE A 247 -0.75 -13.19 13.21
N PHE A 248 -1.77 -12.38 13.41
CA PHE A 248 -2.95 -12.32 12.56
C PHE A 248 -2.81 -11.12 11.62
N ILE A 249 -2.87 -11.34 10.32
CA ILE A 249 -2.80 -10.30 9.30
C ILE A 249 -4.10 -10.27 8.52
N LEU A 250 -4.66 -9.08 8.31
CA LEU A 250 -5.90 -8.90 7.57
C LEU A 250 -5.69 -9.26 6.09
N TYR A 251 -6.50 -10.18 5.55
CA TYR A 251 -6.37 -10.61 4.15
C TYR A 251 -6.71 -9.49 3.16
N GLY A 252 -6.22 -9.59 1.93
CA GLY A 252 -6.56 -8.70 0.83
C GLY A 252 -5.87 -7.33 0.86
N MET A 253 -4.94 -7.10 1.79
CA MET A 253 -4.07 -5.92 1.76
C MET A 253 -2.96 -6.09 0.70
N PRO A 254 -2.56 -5.03 -0.02
CA PRO A 254 -1.39 -5.05 -0.90
C PRO A 254 -0.11 -5.44 -0.19
N HIS A 255 0.83 -6.02 -0.92
CA HIS A 255 2.12 -6.47 -0.37
C HIS A 255 2.83 -5.42 0.49
N ILE A 256 2.84 -4.16 0.05
CA ILE A 256 3.52 -3.08 0.77
C ILE A 256 2.84 -2.75 2.09
N GLU A 257 1.51 -2.78 2.13
CA GLU A 257 0.76 -2.59 3.37
C GLU A 257 0.96 -3.79 4.30
N CYS A 258 0.90 -5.03 3.76
CA CYS A 258 1.23 -6.23 4.52
C CYS A 258 2.64 -6.17 5.12
N ALA A 259 3.65 -5.70 4.36
CA ALA A 259 5.00 -5.54 4.86
C ALA A 259 5.09 -4.55 6.02
N SER A 260 4.40 -3.43 5.90
CA SER A 260 4.31 -2.41 6.94
C SER A 260 3.65 -2.95 8.22
N VAL A 261 2.51 -3.63 8.07
CA VAL A 261 1.79 -4.23 9.21
C VAL A 261 2.59 -5.38 9.82
N LEU A 262 3.18 -6.27 9.01
CA LEU A 262 3.97 -7.39 9.52
C LEU A 262 5.19 -6.91 10.30
N ALA A 263 5.85 -5.83 9.86
CA ALA A 263 6.97 -5.24 10.61
C ALA A 263 6.52 -4.66 11.96
N HIS A 264 5.32 -4.05 12.01
CA HIS A 264 4.68 -3.60 13.25
C HIS A 264 4.46 -4.77 14.22
N GLU A 265 3.92 -5.87 13.74
CA GLU A 265 3.65 -7.06 14.56
C GLU A 265 4.94 -7.74 15.03
N TYR A 266 5.99 -7.77 14.21
CA TYR A 266 7.31 -8.25 14.68
C TYR A 266 7.93 -7.33 15.74
N ALA A 267 7.66 -6.03 15.70
CA ALA A 267 8.09 -5.13 16.76
C ALA A 267 7.41 -5.48 18.11
N HIS A 268 6.11 -5.84 18.09
CA HIS A 268 5.43 -6.34 19.27
C HIS A 268 6.05 -7.65 19.80
N ILE A 269 6.43 -8.58 18.91
CA ILE A 269 7.14 -9.81 19.33
C ILE A 269 8.42 -9.43 20.05
N TRP A 270 9.26 -8.56 19.47
CA TRP A 270 10.51 -8.15 20.09
C TRP A 270 10.28 -7.50 21.46
N LEU A 271 9.28 -6.61 21.59
CA LEU A 271 8.92 -6.00 22.87
C LEU A 271 8.51 -7.06 23.91
N ASN A 272 7.69 -8.02 23.50
CA ASN A 272 7.19 -9.09 24.37
C ASN A 272 8.31 -10.03 24.83
N GLU A 273 9.22 -10.42 23.94
CA GLU A 273 10.38 -11.27 24.29
C GLU A 273 11.38 -10.58 25.21
N GLN A 274 11.44 -9.24 25.15
CA GLN A 274 12.24 -8.44 26.10
C GLN A 274 11.46 -8.06 27.37
N PHE A 275 10.19 -8.49 27.51
CA PHE A 275 9.28 -8.09 28.59
C PHE A 275 9.19 -6.57 28.77
N ILE A 276 9.25 -5.84 27.66
CA ILE A 276 9.13 -4.38 27.65
C ILE A 276 7.67 -4.01 27.84
N ASP A 277 7.39 -3.27 28.92
CA ASP A 277 6.07 -2.75 29.25
C ASP A 277 6.13 -1.24 29.46
N ASP A 278 5.30 -0.52 28.72
CA ASP A 278 5.17 0.94 28.76
C ASP A 278 3.75 1.33 28.40
N ILE A 279 3.45 2.63 28.47
CA ILE A 279 2.16 3.17 28.06
C ILE A 279 1.90 2.92 26.56
N PRO A 280 0.64 2.67 26.15
CA PRO A 280 0.31 2.35 24.77
C PRO A 280 0.89 3.30 23.71
N PRO A 281 0.92 4.64 23.89
CA PRO A 281 1.55 5.53 22.90
C PRO A 281 3.05 5.31 22.67
N VAL A 282 3.78 4.78 23.65
CA VAL A 282 5.21 4.45 23.50
C VAL A 282 5.34 3.15 22.73
N ILE A 283 4.61 2.13 23.13
CA ILE A 283 4.61 0.78 22.50
C ILE A 283 4.18 0.92 21.02
N GLU A 284 2.99 1.44 20.78
CA GLU A 284 2.44 1.57 19.41
C GLU A 284 3.25 2.55 18.55
N GLY A 285 3.76 3.61 19.18
CA GLY A 285 4.65 4.56 18.50
C GLY A 285 5.95 3.92 18.04
N PHE A 286 6.57 3.06 18.88
CA PHE A 286 7.75 2.29 18.50
C PHE A 286 7.45 1.30 17.38
N CYS A 287 6.36 0.52 17.47
CA CYS A 287 5.94 -0.42 16.44
C CYS A 287 5.69 0.29 15.10
N ASN A 288 5.08 1.49 15.13
CA ASN A 288 4.90 2.31 13.94
C ASN A 288 6.22 2.84 13.34
N LEU A 289 7.26 3.11 14.14
CA LEU A 289 8.58 3.44 13.59
C LEU A 289 9.19 2.28 12.83
N VAL A 290 9.10 1.07 13.38
CA VAL A 290 9.59 -0.15 12.73
C VAL A 290 8.83 -0.41 11.44
N SER A 291 7.51 -0.24 11.47
CA SER A 291 6.63 -0.28 10.31
C SER A 291 7.05 0.74 9.22
N GLU A 292 7.28 2.01 9.60
CA GLU A 292 7.73 3.05 8.66
C GLU A 292 9.06 2.69 8.00
N ALA A 293 9.99 2.07 8.72
CA ALA A 293 11.31 1.72 8.19
C ALA A 293 11.22 0.79 6.95
N THR A 294 10.21 -0.06 6.88
CA THR A 294 9.96 -0.89 5.69
C THR A 294 9.44 -0.08 4.50
N LEU A 295 8.77 1.03 4.77
CA LEU A 295 8.17 1.90 3.75
C LEU A 295 9.13 2.96 3.19
N VAL A 296 10.21 3.29 3.93
CA VAL A 296 11.16 4.34 3.51
C VAL A 296 11.89 3.97 2.24
N LYS A 297 12.21 2.70 2.04
CA LYS A 297 12.89 2.18 0.84
C LYS A 297 11.96 2.04 -0.36
N GLU A 298 10.65 2.12 -0.14
CA GLU A 298 9.63 1.96 -1.18
C GLU A 298 9.28 3.32 -1.78
N LYS A 299 9.44 3.44 -3.09
CA LYS A 299 9.19 4.71 -3.80
C LYS A 299 7.75 4.86 -4.28
N GLY A 300 6.93 3.81 -4.16
CA GLY A 300 5.56 3.77 -4.63
C GLY A 300 4.64 4.75 -3.91
N LYS A 301 3.64 5.25 -4.62
CA LYS A 301 2.68 6.22 -4.08
C LYS A 301 1.91 5.69 -2.87
N LEU A 302 1.59 4.39 -2.83
CA LEU A 302 0.91 3.78 -1.67
C LEU A 302 1.78 3.86 -0.41
N ALA A 303 3.08 3.58 -0.50
CA ALA A 303 4.01 3.72 0.63
C ALA A 303 4.05 5.17 1.15
N SER A 304 4.09 6.14 0.23
CA SER A 304 4.04 7.56 0.58
C SER A 304 2.74 7.94 1.30
N ILE A 305 1.60 7.42 0.84
CA ILE A 305 0.29 7.67 1.46
C ILE A 305 0.22 7.02 2.85
N ILE A 306 0.68 5.78 3.02
CA ILE A 306 0.70 5.11 4.33
C ILE A 306 1.55 5.90 5.32
N ARG A 307 2.77 6.31 4.93
CA ARG A 307 3.65 7.15 5.77
C ARG A 307 3.03 8.50 6.10
N LYS A 308 2.36 9.15 5.14
CA LYS A 308 1.64 10.41 5.36
C LYS A 308 0.53 10.22 6.38
N ASN A 309 -0.26 9.15 6.27
CA ASN A 309 -1.35 8.84 7.19
C ASN A 309 -0.83 8.57 8.62
N MET A 310 0.28 7.83 8.79
CA MET A 310 0.92 7.65 10.09
C MET A 310 1.31 9.00 10.72
N LYS A 311 1.94 9.88 9.93
CA LYS A 311 2.39 11.21 10.39
C LYS A 311 1.23 12.13 10.76
N GLN A 312 0.13 12.11 10.01
CA GLN A 312 -1.02 13.01 10.13
C GLN A 312 -2.15 12.45 10.98
N SER A 313 -2.03 11.24 11.48
CA SER A 313 -3.07 10.63 12.32
C SER A 313 -3.28 11.41 13.62
N ASP A 314 -4.53 11.76 13.91
CA ASP A 314 -4.94 12.43 15.16
C ASP A 314 -5.15 11.44 16.30
N ASN A 315 -4.99 10.13 16.05
CA ASN A 315 -5.12 9.13 17.09
C ASN A 315 -4.06 9.33 18.18
N PRO A 316 -4.46 9.48 19.46
CA PRO A 316 -3.53 9.78 20.55
C PRO A 316 -2.53 8.66 20.85
N VAL A 317 -2.88 7.41 20.55
CA VAL A 317 -2.01 6.26 20.76
C VAL A 317 -1.10 6.04 19.55
N TYR A 318 -1.69 5.82 18.37
CA TYR A 318 -0.94 5.47 17.16
C TYR A 318 -0.26 6.67 16.51
N GLY A 319 -0.99 7.78 16.32
CA GLY A 319 -0.49 8.96 15.62
C GLY A 319 0.43 9.83 16.47
N ALA A 320 -0.03 10.24 17.66
CA ALA A 320 0.80 11.03 18.59
C ALA A 320 1.98 10.20 19.11
N GLY A 321 1.76 8.91 19.42
CA GLY A 321 2.82 7.97 19.80
C GLY A 321 3.90 7.87 18.72
N TYR A 322 3.51 7.68 17.46
CA TYR A 322 4.46 7.66 16.34
C TYR A 322 5.27 8.96 16.24
N ARG A 323 4.64 10.13 16.30
CA ARG A 323 5.36 11.42 16.21
C ARG A 323 6.35 11.60 17.36
N ARG A 324 5.96 11.23 18.59
CA ARG A 324 6.83 11.27 19.78
C ARG A 324 8.03 10.35 19.59
N MET A 325 7.82 9.09 19.21
CA MET A 325 8.91 8.14 19.01
C MET A 325 9.79 8.50 17.82
N LYS A 326 9.22 9.09 16.75
CA LYS A 326 9.98 9.60 15.61
C LYS A 326 10.93 10.74 16.00
N GLN A 327 10.50 11.65 16.85
CA GLN A 327 11.35 12.71 17.41
C GLN A 327 12.47 12.10 18.25
N ARG A 328 12.18 11.11 19.11
CA ARG A 328 13.23 10.40 19.87
C ARG A 328 14.24 9.71 18.95
N LEU A 329 13.76 9.00 17.95
CA LEU A 329 14.63 8.34 16.97
C LEU A 329 15.56 9.33 16.25
N SER A 330 15.06 10.54 15.91
CA SER A 330 15.87 11.55 15.21
C SER A 330 17.02 12.10 16.07
N VAL A 331 16.88 12.04 17.40
CA VAL A 331 17.93 12.47 18.35
C VAL A 331 18.87 11.34 18.70
N LEU A 332 18.34 10.14 18.93
CA LEU A 332 19.08 9.02 19.54
C LEU A 332 19.69 8.07 18.50
N GLY A 333 19.09 7.96 17.32
CA GLY A 333 19.36 6.85 16.40
C GLY A 333 18.81 5.51 16.90
N TRP A 334 18.80 4.51 16.01
CA TRP A 334 18.23 3.20 16.31
C TRP A 334 18.93 2.44 17.45
N PRO A 335 20.28 2.36 17.50
CA PRO A 335 20.94 1.60 18.56
C PRO A 335 20.60 2.09 19.97
N THR A 336 20.65 3.41 20.16
CA THR A 336 20.37 4.03 21.47
C THR A 336 18.89 3.91 21.82
N LEU A 337 17.97 4.08 20.83
CA LEU A 337 16.55 3.93 21.07
C LEU A 337 16.19 2.50 21.49
N LEU A 338 16.78 1.48 20.86
CA LEU A 338 16.57 0.08 21.27
C LEU A 338 17.11 -0.20 22.68
N ALA A 339 18.29 0.35 23.02
CA ALA A 339 18.86 0.23 24.37
C ALA A 339 17.92 0.87 25.42
N GLU A 340 17.38 2.04 25.11
CA GLU A 340 16.44 2.75 25.98
C GLU A 340 15.12 1.97 26.17
N MET A 341 14.60 1.37 25.10
CA MET A 341 13.43 0.51 25.20
C MET A 341 13.70 -0.70 26.10
N LYS A 342 14.87 -1.34 25.99
CA LYS A 342 15.26 -2.47 26.85
C LYS A 342 15.35 -2.10 28.34
N GLN A 343 15.67 -0.87 28.70
CA GLN A 343 15.67 -0.41 30.10
C GLN A 343 14.26 -0.45 30.74
N LYS A 344 13.20 -0.55 29.93
CA LYS A 344 11.81 -0.69 30.38
C LYS A 344 11.38 -2.16 30.57
N SER A 345 12.31 -3.09 30.50
CA SER A 345 12.04 -4.51 30.69
C SER A 345 11.57 -4.79 32.14
N LYS A 346 10.47 -5.53 32.24
CA LYS A 346 9.86 -5.97 33.49
C LYS A 346 9.64 -7.49 33.44
N PRO A 347 10.71 -8.30 33.52
CA PRO A 347 10.54 -9.75 33.48
C PRO A 347 9.71 -10.22 34.67
N PRO A 348 8.85 -11.24 34.47
CA PRO A 348 8.08 -11.80 35.57
C PRO A 348 8.99 -12.41 36.61
N THR A 349 8.72 -12.10 37.88
CA THR A 349 9.38 -12.74 39.03
C THR A 349 8.84 -14.14 39.23
N LEU A 350 9.72 -15.13 39.28
CA LEU A 350 9.33 -16.46 39.74
C LEU A 350 8.89 -16.36 41.22
N ARG A 351 7.61 -16.62 41.46
CA ARG A 351 7.09 -16.79 42.84
C ARG A 351 7.12 -18.24 43.23
#